data_ddc834ba8998511cb92269ce6254a07e
#
_entry.id   ddc834ba8998511cb92269ce6254a07e
#
_cell.length_a   1.000
_cell.length_b   1.000
_cell.length_c   1.000
_cell.angle_alpha   90.00
_cell.angle_beta   90.00
_cell.angle_gamma   90.00
#
_symmetry.space_group_name_H-M   'P 1'
#
loop_
_entity.id
_entity.type
_entity.pdbx_description
1 polymer ?
#
loop_
_entity_poly.entity_id
_entity_poly.type
_entity_poly.pdbx_seq_one_letter_code
_entity_poly.pdbx_strand_id
1 'polypeptide(L)'
;VDLFDKTKDFTIAREAEEAGYYPYFIPLSENEGTEASYQGHRLIMCGSNNYLGLTTHPSVKAAAQDAIDRYGTSCTGSRFLNGTLEMHEQLEDELADWVGKEAALVFSTGMQVNLGTISALVGRREYVVLDKDDHASIVDGAMLSWGEIERYRHNDMEDLERALAKLPTDAGVLVVVDGLFSMEGDLAPLPEMVSLCKQYGARLMVDDAHAVGVMGGGRGTAAHFGVTDEVDLIMATFSKSFASLGGFIAGDDDVIHYVKHHARSLIFSASMPPSNTAAVLAALQVMRDEPKRIDRVNQIGERMRAGFQALGFDTGNSVTPVIPIIIGDEMKTVFTWKALFDAGVFVNPVLSPAVPSGRELLRTSYMATHTDEQLDEVLSIFEAVGKEMGII
;
A
#
# COMPACT_ATOMS: atom_id res chain seq x y z
N VAL A 1 -1.36 13.84 -37.69
CA VAL A 1 -0.65 13.51 -36.44
C VAL A 1 -0.97 12.06 -36.13
N ASP A 2 0.06 11.20 -36.12
CA ASP A 2 -0.07 9.79 -35.71
C ASP A 2 -0.15 9.72 -34.18
N LEU A 3 -1.06 8.90 -33.64
CA LEU A 3 -1.21 8.68 -32.20
C LEU A 3 0.09 8.20 -31.53
N PHE A 4 0.92 7.47 -32.28
CA PHE A 4 2.19 6.91 -31.80
C PHE A 4 3.40 7.85 -31.95
N ASP A 5 3.27 9.03 -32.58
CA ASP A 5 4.40 9.95 -32.70
C ASP A 5 5.00 10.31 -31.35
N LYS A 6 4.17 10.55 -30.31
CA LYS A 6 4.61 10.82 -28.93
C LYS A 6 5.48 9.73 -28.32
N THR A 7 5.37 8.49 -28.79
CA THR A 7 6.17 7.37 -28.24
C THR A 7 7.60 7.38 -28.78
N LYS A 8 7.84 7.97 -29.94
CA LYS A 8 9.18 8.11 -30.56
C LYS A 8 10.00 9.17 -29.85
N ASP A 9 9.34 10.20 -29.32
CA ASP A 9 9.98 11.32 -28.62
C ASP A 9 10.30 11.01 -27.14
N PHE A 10 9.81 9.86 -26.62
CA PHE A 10 10.07 9.43 -25.26
C PHE A 10 11.40 8.67 -25.17
N THR A 11 12.52 9.40 -25.02
CA THR A 11 13.89 8.84 -24.98
C THR A 11 14.52 8.82 -23.59
N ILE A 12 14.03 9.64 -22.66
CA ILE A 12 14.65 9.87 -21.34
C ILE A 12 14.93 8.57 -20.54
N ALA A 13 14.01 7.61 -20.58
CA ALA A 13 14.20 6.34 -19.88
C ALA A 13 15.33 5.51 -20.50
N ARG A 14 15.42 5.47 -21.86
CA ARG A 14 16.47 4.76 -22.58
C ARG A 14 17.84 5.39 -22.35
N GLU A 15 17.90 6.71 -22.34
CA GLU A 15 19.12 7.47 -22.04
C GLU A 15 19.63 7.16 -20.63
N ALA A 16 18.72 7.09 -19.65
CA ALA A 16 19.06 6.70 -18.27
C ALA A 16 19.51 5.24 -18.15
N GLU A 17 18.87 4.31 -18.91
CA GLU A 17 19.27 2.90 -18.99
C GLU A 17 20.68 2.75 -19.57
N GLU A 18 20.96 3.42 -20.71
CA GLU A 18 22.27 3.40 -21.37
C GLU A 18 23.38 4.02 -20.50
N ALA A 19 23.04 5.04 -19.71
CA ALA A 19 23.95 5.70 -18.79
C ALA A 19 24.11 4.94 -17.46
N GLY A 20 23.33 3.89 -17.19
CA GLY A 20 23.46 3.00 -16.03
C GLY A 20 22.91 3.55 -14.71
N TYR A 21 22.03 4.57 -14.75
CA TYR A 21 21.39 5.13 -13.54
C TYR A 21 19.85 5.05 -13.57
N TYR A 22 19.27 4.13 -14.39
CA TYR A 22 17.83 3.90 -14.42
C TYR A 22 17.39 3.03 -13.23
N PRO A 23 16.55 3.54 -12.31
CA PRO A 23 16.29 2.86 -11.04
C PRO A 23 15.07 1.92 -11.06
N TYR A 24 14.39 1.79 -12.18
CA TYR A 24 13.13 1.06 -12.29
C TYR A 24 13.27 -0.24 -13.07
N PHE A 25 12.31 -1.16 -12.90
CA PHE A 25 12.24 -2.47 -13.59
C PHE A 25 13.52 -3.32 -13.44
N ILE A 26 14.19 -3.24 -12.29
CA ILE A 26 15.40 -4.00 -12.00
C ILE A 26 15.05 -5.50 -11.86
N PRO A 27 15.56 -6.40 -12.72
CA PRO A 27 15.27 -7.82 -12.64
C PRO A 27 16.12 -8.50 -11.58
N LEU A 28 15.52 -8.74 -10.40
CA LEU A 28 16.19 -9.48 -9.33
C LEU A 28 16.26 -10.97 -9.68
N SER A 29 17.41 -11.59 -9.51
CA SER A 29 17.64 -13.02 -9.78
C SER A 29 17.21 -13.91 -8.60
N GLU A 30 17.31 -13.39 -7.38
CA GLU A 30 16.90 -14.05 -6.14
C GLU A 30 16.23 -13.03 -5.23
N ASN A 31 15.25 -13.49 -4.44
CA ASN A 31 14.55 -12.68 -3.45
C ASN A 31 14.23 -13.56 -2.25
N GLU A 32 15.11 -13.56 -1.26
CA GLU A 32 15.03 -14.40 -0.05
C GLU A 32 14.62 -13.58 1.18
N GLY A 33 13.51 -12.87 1.09
CA GLY A 33 13.00 -12.06 2.19
C GLY A 33 13.76 -10.74 2.35
N THR A 34 14.70 -10.67 3.30
CA THR A 34 15.47 -9.45 3.59
C THR A 34 16.66 -9.24 2.67
N GLU A 35 16.97 -10.20 1.83
CA GLU A 35 18.06 -10.11 0.84
C GLU A 35 17.54 -10.39 -0.57
N ALA A 36 18.17 -9.76 -1.53
CA ALA A 36 17.95 -9.97 -2.95
C ALA A 36 19.29 -10.04 -3.68
N SER A 37 19.28 -10.58 -4.89
CA SER A 37 20.46 -10.65 -5.75
C SER A 37 20.18 -10.01 -7.10
N TYR A 38 21.12 -9.17 -7.56
CA TYR A 38 21.12 -8.59 -8.89
C TYR A 38 22.48 -8.86 -9.55
N GLN A 39 22.51 -9.65 -10.63
CA GLN A 39 23.76 -10.02 -11.34
C GLN A 39 24.88 -10.56 -10.42
N GLY A 40 24.49 -11.33 -9.38
CA GLY A 40 25.42 -11.87 -8.39
C GLY A 40 25.84 -10.89 -7.30
N HIS A 41 25.33 -9.67 -7.31
CA HIS A 41 25.52 -8.68 -6.26
C HIS A 41 24.45 -8.81 -5.19
N ARG A 42 24.83 -8.98 -3.91
CA ARG A 42 23.93 -9.06 -2.74
C ARG A 42 23.38 -7.68 -2.41
N LEU A 43 22.09 -7.61 -2.16
CA LEU A 43 21.40 -6.39 -1.76
C LEU A 43 20.57 -6.64 -0.49
N ILE A 44 20.71 -5.81 0.53
CA ILE A 44 19.78 -5.76 1.65
C ILE A 44 18.52 -5.03 1.16
N MET A 45 17.35 -5.70 1.24
CA MET A 45 16.10 -5.24 0.67
C MET A 45 15.38 -4.26 1.61
N CYS A 46 15.62 -2.98 1.44
CA CYS A 46 14.93 -1.89 2.15
C CYS A 46 13.88 -1.17 1.28
N GLY A 47 13.46 -1.76 0.17
CA GLY A 47 12.45 -1.21 -0.75
C GLY A 47 11.18 -2.04 -0.86
N SER A 48 11.10 -3.19 -0.17
CA SER A 48 9.95 -4.10 -0.24
C SER A 48 8.86 -3.74 0.77
N ASN A 49 7.60 -4.01 0.39
CA ASN A 49 6.43 -3.89 1.28
C ASN A 49 6.12 -5.21 2.03
N ASN A 50 7.02 -6.17 2.06
CA ASN A 50 6.89 -7.45 2.79
C ASN A 50 7.07 -7.27 4.29
N TYR A 51 6.27 -6.39 4.93
CA TYR A 51 6.46 -5.90 6.29
C TYR A 51 6.67 -6.99 7.34
N LEU A 52 5.94 -8.10 7.23
CA LEU A 52 6.03 -9.21 8.18
C LEU A 52 7.02 -10.31 7.78
N GLY A 53 7.63 -10.19 6.58
CA GLY A 53 8.58 -11.18 6.08
C GLY A 53 7.95 -12.53 5.73
N LEU A 54 6.67 -12.54 5.30
CA LEU A 54 5.91 -13.77 5.11
C LEU A 54 6.07 -14.42 3.74
N THR A 55 6.67 -13.76 2.75
CA THR A 55 6.87 -14.34 1.39
C THR A 55 7.69 -15.63 1.41
N THR A 56 8.57 -15.79 2.40
CA THR A 56 9.41 -16.98 2.57
C THR A 56 8.97 -17.86 3.74
N HIS A 57 7.87 -17.51 4.41
CA HIS A 57 7.40 -18.25 5.60
C HIS A 57 6.96 -19.67 5.22
N PRO A 58 7.44 -20.73 5.93
CA PRO A 58 7.18 -22.11 5.57
C PRO A 58 5.69 -22.46 5.46
N SER A 59 4.85 -21.99 6.40
CA SER A 59 3.41 -22.26 6.39
C SER A 59 2.71 -21.62 5.21
N VAL A 60 3.10 -20.39 4.83
CA VAL A 60 2.52 -19.67 3.69
C VAL A 60 2.87 -20.37 2.38
N LYS A 61 4.14 -20.78 2.22
CA LYS A 61 4.60 -21.53 1.05
C LYS A 61 3.90 -22.88 0.93
N ALA A 62 3.80 -23.62 2.04
CA ALA A 62 3.15 -24.93 2.05
C ALA A 62 1.67 -24.82 1.67
N ALA A 63 0.93 -23.86 2.25
CA ALA A 63 -0.48 -23.64 1.93
C ALA A 63 -0.69 -23.33 0.44
N ALA A 64 0.18 -22.51 -0.15
CA ALA A 64 0.12 -22.20 -1.58
C ALA A 64 0.36 -23.44 -2.45
N GLN A 65 1.33 -24.29 -2.09
CA GLN A 65 1.64 -25.54 -2.80
C GLN A 65 0.48 -26.54 -2.72
N ASP A 66 -0.06 -26.76 -1.53
CA ASP A 66 -1.21 -27.66 -1.30
C ASP A 66 -2.45 -27.20 -2.09
N ALA A 67 -2.68 -25.89 -2.18
CA ALA A 67 -3.78 -25.36 -2.96
C ALA A 67 -3.60 -25.59 -4.48
N ILE A 68 -2.39 -25.54 -5.01
CA ILE A 68 -2.10 -25.90 -6.41
C ILE A 68 -2.42 -27.37 -6.65
N ASP A 69 -2.00 -28.26 -5.77
CA ASP A 69 -2.24 -29.70 -5.90
C ASP A 69 -3.75 -30.04 -5.86
N ARG A 70 -4.52 -29.33 -5.03
CA ARG A 70 -5.96 -29.56 -4.85
C ARG A 70 -6.83 -28.92 -5.93
N TYR A 71 -6.54 -27.67 -6.32
CA TYR A 71 -7.43 -26.84 -7.13
C TYR A 71 -6.83 -26.46 -8.50
N GLY A 72 -5.56 -26.76 -8.74
CA GLY A 72 -4.84 -26.30 -9.94
C GLY A 72 -4.35 -24.84 -9.82
N THR A 73 -3.89 -24.31 -10.94
CA THR A 73 -3.19 -23.02 -10.99
C THR A 73 -4.10 -21.78 -11.12
N SER A 74 -5.37 -22.00 -11.48
CA SER A 74 -6.32 -20.89 -11.75
C SER A 74 -7.76 -21.36 -11.66
N CYS A 75 -8.69 -20.45 -11.35
CA CYS A 75 -10.13 -20.69 -11.42
C CYS A 75 -10.68 -20.49 -12.83
N THR A 76 -9.93 -19.91 -13.76
CA THR A 76 -10.30 -19.62 -15.16
C THR A 76 -11.65 -18.89 -15.35
N GLY A 77 -12.05 -18.09 -14.38
CA GLY A 77 -13.29 -17.31 -14.41
C GLY A 77 -13.35 -16.25 -13.33
N SER A 78 -14.35 -15.38 -13.43
CA SER A 78 -14.59 -14.35 -12.42
C SER A 78 -15.30 -14.92 -11.19
N ARG A 79 -15.20 -14.20 -10.06
CA ARG A 79 -15.96 -14.51 -8.84
C ARG A 79 -17.47 -14.61 -9.10
N PHE A 80 -17.97 -13.81 -10.02
CA PHE A 80 -19.39 -13.74 -10.39
C PHE A 80 -19.92 -15.00 -11.10
N LEU A 81 -19.06 -15.72 -11.83
CA LEU A 81 -19.47 -16.89 -12.62
C LEU A 81 -18.97 -18.18 -11.97
N ASN A 82 -17.84 -18.69 -12.41
CA ASN A 82 -17.29 -19.99 -12.01
C ASN A 82 -16.03 -19.92 -11.16
N GLY A 83 -15.58 -18.72 -10.79
CA GLY A 83 -14.30 -18.52 -10.11
C GLY A 83 -14.41 -18.33 -8.58
N THR A 84 -15.55 -18.63 -7.96
CA THR A 84 -15.68 -18.62 -6.50
C THR A 84 -15.41 -20.03 -5.95
N LEU A 85 -14.44 -20.14 -5.04
CA LEU A 85 -14.14 -21.34 -4.26
C LEU A 85 -14.56 -21.13 -2.81
N GLU A 86 -14.83 -22.21 -2.08
CA GLU A 86 -15.12 -22.17 -0.64
C GLU A 86 -14.05 -21.41 0.16
N MET A 87 -12.78 -21.53 -0.24
CA MET A 87 -11.68 -20.80 0.41
C MET A 87 -11.73 -19.28 0.20
N HIS A 88 -12.40 -18.79 -0.85
CA HIS A 88 -12.62 -17.34 -0.99
C HIS A 88 -13.63 -16.84 0.03
N GLU A 89 -14.71 -17.57 0.25
CA GLU A 89 -15.74 -17.23 1.26
C GLU A 89 -15.17 -17.34 2.66
N GLN A 90 -14.43 -18.42 2.97
CA GLN A 90 -13.70 -18.55 4.22
C GLN A 90 -12.77 -17.35 4.46
N LEU A 91 -12.01 -16.93 3.44
CA LEU A 91 -11.11 -15.79 3.57
C LEU A 91 -11.88 -14.48 3.83
N GLU A 92 -13.03 -14.28 3.17
CA GLU A 92 -13.90 -13.11 3.38
C GLU A 92 -14.39 -13.05 4.83
N ASP A 93 -14.87 -14.17 5.37
CA ASP A 93 -15.34 -14.26 6.77
C ASP A 93 -14.19 -13.97 7.76
N GLU A 94 -13.01 -14.57 7.55
CA GLU A 94 -11.86 -14.39 8.43
C GLU A 94 -11.27 -12.97 8.37
N LEU A 95 -11.34 -12.30 7.22
CA LEU A 95 -10.88 -10.91 7.06
C LEU A 95 -11.84 -9.92 7.70
N ALA A 96 -13.17 -10.15 7.57
CA ALA A 96 -14.18 -9.35 8.23
C ALA A 96 -13.98 -9.36 9.77
N ASP A 97 -13.82 -10.56 10.34
CA ASP A 97 -13.50 -10.74 11.77
C ASP A 97 -12.19 -10.03 12.17
N TRP A 98 -11.13 -10.19 11.33
CA TRP A 98 -9.82 -9.60 11.61
C TRP A 98 -9.85 -8.08 11.73
N VAL A 99 -10.55 -7.40 10.81
CA VAL A 99 -10.63 -5.93 10.80
C VAL A 99 -11.82 -5.39 11.61
N GLY A 100 -12.69 -6.27 12.17
CA GLY A 100 -13.82 -5.91 13.01
C GLY A 100 -14.99 -5.31 12.22
N LYS A 101 -15.34 -5.92 11.08
CA LYS A 101 -16.49 -5.54 10.25
C LYS A 101 -17.46 -6.72 10.07
N GLU A 102 -18.69 -6.44 9.60
CA GLU A 102 -19.72 -7.46 9.42
C GLU A 102 -19.44 -8.40 8.25
N ALA A 103 -18.91 -7.86 7.16
CA ALA A 103 -18.63 -8.62 5.94
C ALA A 103 -17.38 -8.09 5.24
N ALA A 104 -16.77 -8.94 4.39
CA ALA A 104 -15.69 -8.56 3.48
C ALA A 104 -15.90 -9.16 2.10
N LEU A 105 -15.22 -8.60 1.10
CA LEU A 105 -15.25 -9.04 -0.29
C LEU A 105 -13.85 -9.00 -0.88
N VAL A 106 -13.40 -10.13 -1.41
CA VAL A 106 -12.05 -10.32 -1.96
C VAL A 106 -12.01 -10.05 -3.46
N PHE A 107 -10.99 -9.29 -3.87
CA PHE A 107 -10.65 -8.94 -5.26
C PHE A 107 -9.28 -9.48 -5.64
N SER A 108 -9.02 -9.58 -6.94
CA SER A 108 -7.75 -10.14 -7.45
C SER A 108 -6.54 -9.22 -7.29
N THR A 109 -6.75 -7.92 -7.10
CA THR A 109 -5.69 -6.93 -6.75
C THR A 109 -6.24 -5.82 -5.86
N GLY A 110 -5.36 -5.18 -5.07
CA GLY A 110 -5.73 -4.00 -4.28
C GLY A 110 -6.24 -2.85 -5.15
N MET A 111 -5.63 -2.63 -6.32
CA MET A 111 -6.12 -1.62 -7.26
C MET A 111 -7.58 -1.86 -7.66
N GLN A 112 -7.95 -3.11 -7.97
CA GLN A 112 -9.33 -3.46 -8.34
C GLN A 112 -10.32 -3.23 -7.19
N VAL A 113 -9.89 -3.32 -5.93
CA VAL A 113 -10.74 -3.01 -4.77
C VAL A 113 -11.18 -1.55 -4.83
N ASN A 114 -10.24 -0.61 -4.94
CA ASN A 114 -10.56 0.82 -5.00
C ASN A 114 -11.37 1.16 -6.25
N LEU A 115 -10.96 0.69 -7.43
CA LEU A 115 -11.71 0.91 -8.69
C LEU A 115 -13.15 0.42 -8.57
N GLY A 116 -13.34 -0.80 -8.05
CA GLY A 116 -14.66 -1.44 -7.97
C GLY A 116 -15.55 -0.83 -6.91
N THR A 117 -15.01 -0.60 -5.71
CA THR A 117 -15.78 -0.08 -4.58
C THR A 117 -16.23 1.35 -4.82
N ILE A 118 -15.30 2.25 -5.15
CA ILE A 118 -15.62 3.66 -5.33
C ILE A 118 -16.57 3.85 -6.52
N SER A 119 -16.29 3.22 -7.67
CA SER A 119 -17.14 3.37 -8.85
C SER A 119 -18.52 2.68 -8.73
N ALA A 120 -18.66 1.70 -7.83
CA ALA A 120 -19.95 1.08 -7.56
C ALA A 120 -20.81 1.91 -6.62
N LEU A 121 -20.20 2.56 -5.63
CA LEU A 121 -20.91 3.28 -4.57
C LEU A 121 -21.27 4.73 -4.95
N VAL A 122 -20.40 5.40 -5.73
CA VAL A 122 -20.58 6.83 -6.04
C VAL A 122 -21.19 7.01 -7.43
N GLY A 123 -22.45 7.43 -7.45
CA GLY A 123 -23.24 7.63 -8.64
C GLY A 123 -23.36 9.10 -9.05
N ARG A 124 -24.31 9.38 -9.96
CA ARG A 124 -24.60 10.75 -10.40
C ARG A 124 -25.19 11.57 -9.26
N ARG A 125 -24.76 12.83 -9.13
CA ARG A 125 -25.16 13.79 -8.08
C ARG A 125 -24.64 13.40 -6.68
N GLU A 126 -23.64 12.53 -6.63
CA GLU A 126 -22.92 12.17 -5.42
C GLU A 126 -21.49 12.64 -5.54
N TYR A 127 -20.77 12.67 -4.43
CA TYR A 127 -19.43 13.23 -4.36
C TYR A 127 -18.45 12.24 -3.76
N VAL A 128 -17.23 12.26 -4.30
CA VAL A 128 -16.07 11.63 -3.70
C VAL A 128 -15.11 12.74 -3.26
N VAL A 129 -14.70 12.71 -1.99
CA VAL A 129 -13.77 13.69 -1.41
C VAL A 129 -12.46 12.98 -1.09
N LEU A 130 -11.36 13.45 -1.67
CA LEU A 130 -10.05 12.80 -1.65
C LEU A 130 -8.99 13.69 -1.00
N ASP A 131 -8.06 13.07 -0.26
CA ASP A 131 -6.79 13.70 0.04
C ASP A 131 -5.98 13.87 -1.26
N LYS A 132 -5.25 14.97 -1.40
CA LYS A 132 -4.47 15.22 -2.64
C LYS A 132 -3.34 14.22 -2.84
N ASP A 133 -2.86 13.57 -1.77
CA ASP A 133 -1.75 12.63 -1.78
C ASP A 133 -2.21 11.15 -1.70
N ASP A 134 -3.54 10.92 -1.83
CA ASP A 134 -4.11 9.57 -1.93
C ASP A 134 -3.52 8.77 -3.09
N HIS A 135 -3.47 7.46 -2.89
CA HIS A 135 -2.95 6.52 -3.86
C HIS A 135 -3.68 6.60 -5.21
N ALA A 136 -2.94 6.44 -6.32
CA ALA A 136 -3.48 6.55 -7.68
C ALA A 136 -4.73 5.68 -7.93
N SER A 137 -4.84 4.52 -7.29
CA SER A 137 -6.02 3.65 -7.43
C SER A 137 -7.29 4.26 -6.85
N ILE A 138 -7.19 5.08 -5.81
CA ILE A 138 -8.32 5.84 -5.24
C ILE A 138 -8.75 6.91 -6.26
N VAL A 139 -7.78 7.65 -6.78
CA VAL A 139 -8.03 8.66 -7.82
C VAL A 139 -8.67 8.05 -9.06
N ASP A 140 -8.13 6.93 -9.55
CA ASP A 140 -8.68 6.22 -10.72
C ASP A 140 -10.08 5.67 -10.43
N GLY A 141 -10.34 5.15 -9.22
CA GLY A 141 -11.66 4.71 -8.78
C GLY A 141 -12.68 5.85 -8.78
N ALA A 142 -12.28 7.02 -8.29
CA ALA A 142 -13.10 8.23 -8.34
C ALA A 142 -13.37 8.69 -9.78
N MET A 143 -12.37 8.68 -10.65
CA MET A 143 -12.51 9.02 -12.07
C MET A 143 -13.43 8.04 -12.84
N LEU A 144 -13.49 6.79 -12.45
CA LEU A 144 -14.38 5.78 -13.03
C LEU A 144 -15.82 5.87 -12.48
N SER A 145 -16.04 6.55 -11.38
CA SER A 145 -17.36 6.80 -10.83
C SER A 145 -18.13 7.81 -11.71
N TRP A 146 -19.43 7.94 -11.46
CA TRP A 146 -20.25 8.99 -12.07
C TRP A 146 -20.38 10.23 -11.19
N GLY A 147 -19.72 10.23 -10.03
CA GLY A 147 -19.74 11.32 -9.06
C GLY A 147 -18.83 12.47 -9.42
N GLU A 148 -19.00 13.56 -8.69
CA GLU A 148 -18.08 14.70 -8.74
C GLU A 148 -16.94 14.51 -7.75
N ILE A 149 -15.72 14.92 -8.13
CA ILE A 149 -14.52 14.74 -7.32
C ILE A 149 -14.14 16.09 -6.69
N GLU A 150 -14.11 16.10 -5.36
CA GLU A 150 -13.53 17.20 -4.58
C GLU A 150 -12.21 16.74 -3.95
N ARG A 151 -11.27 17.68 -3.74
CA ARG A 151 -9.98 17.38 -3.14
C ARG A 151 -9.69 18.36 -2.00
N TYR A 152 -9.02 17.86 -0.96
CA TYR A 152 -8.47 18.68 0.11
C TYR A 152 -6.96 18.48 0.23
N ARG A 153 -6.30 19.43 0.86
CA ARG A 153 -4.85 19.39 1.08
C ARG A 153 -4.50 18.29 2.06
N HIS A 154 -3.38 17.63 1.81
CA HIS A 154 -2.90 16.50 2.60
C HIS A 154 -2.97 16.75 4.11
N ASN A 155 -3.71 15.85 4.79
CA ASN A 155 -3.93 15.87 6.25
C ASN A 155 -4.43 17.20 6.83
N ASP A 156 -5.03 18.08 6.00
CA ASP A 156 -5.57 19.39 6.42
C ASP A 156 -7.08 19.29 6.71
N MET A 157 -7.40 19.16 7.99
CA MET A 157 -8.80 18.98 8.43
C MET A 157 -9.66 20.23 8.25
N GLU A 158 -9.07 21.43 8.28
CA GLU A 158 -9.79 22.66 7.96
C GLU A 158 -10.15 22.73 6.47
N ASP A 159 -9.28 22.19 5.60
CA ASP A 159 -9.53 22.11 4.17
C ASP A 159 -10.55 21.02 3.84
N LEU A 160 -10.49 19.87 4.53
CA LEU A 160 -11.54 18.85 4.45
C LEU A 160 -12.90 19.40 4.86
N GLU A 161 -12.98 20.11 5.99
CA GLU A 161 -14.22 20.73 6.43
C GLU A 161 -14.75 21.73 5.39
N ARG A 162 -13.87 22.56 4.82
CA ARG A 162 -14.25 23.49 3.74
C ARG A 162 -14.75 22.78 2.48
N ALA A 163 -14.14 21.63 2.13
CA ALA A 163 -14.58 20.81 1.01
C ALA A 163 -15.99 20.27 1.26
N LEU A 164 -16.23 19.67 2.42
CA LEU A 164 -17.53 19.12 2.81
C LEU A 164 -18.62 20.18 2.91
N ALA A 165 -18.33 21.34 3.48
CA ALA A 165 -19.29 22.43 3.67
C ALA A 165 -19.80 23.07 2.38
N LYS A 166 -19.11 22.88 1.24
CA LYS A 166 -19.55 23.36 -0.08
C LYS A 166 -20.57 22.45 -0.74
N LEU A 167 -20.65 21.18 -0.30
CA LEU A 167 -21.46 20.17 -0.98
C LEU A 167 -22.94 20.35 -0.64
N PRO A 168 -23.86 19.97 -1.55
CA PRO A 168 -25.29 19.99 -1.27
C PRO A 168 -25.62 19.05 -0.09
N THR A 169 -26.44 19.52 0.82
CA THR A 169 -26.81 18.76 2.04
C THR A 169 -27.67 17.52 1.79
N ASP A 170 -28.20 17.37 0.58
CA ASP A 170 -29.00 16.24 0.12
C ASP A 170 -28.21 15.30 -0.81
N ALA A 171 -26.93 15.51 -0.99
CA ALA A 171 -26.06 14.65 -1.79
C ALA A 171 -25.40 13.54 -0.95
N GLY A 172 -25.26 12.36 -1.54
CA GLY A 172 -24.40 11.31 -0.99
C GLY A 172 -22.92 11.70 -1.11
N VAL A 173 -22.15 11.51 -0.05
CA VAL A 173 -20.72 11.87 0.00
C VAL A 173 -19.90 10.72 0.53
N LEU A 174 -18.88 10.31 -0.20
CA LEU A 174 -17.86 9.37 0.23
C LEU A 174 -16.51 10.08 0.38
N VAL A 175 -15.99 10.17 1.59
CA VAL A 175 -14.60 10.57 1.86
C VAL A 175 -13.75 9.31 1.76
N VAL A 176 -12.68 9.35 0.97
CA VAL A 176 -11.71 8.25 0.85
C VAL A 176 -10.34 8.78 1.21
N VAL A 177 -9.57 8.00 1.95
CA VAL A 177 -8.23 8.40 2.41
C VAL A 177 -7.32 7.18 2.60
N ASP A 178 -6.03 7.32 2.24
CA ASP A 178 -5.01 6.37 2.70
C ASP A 178 -4.87 6.47 4.23
N GLY A 179 -5.04 5.37 4.95
CA GLY A 179 -4.85 5.34 6.40
C GLY A 179 -3.39 5.54 6.79
N LEU A 180 -2.48 4.91 6.01
CA LEU A 180 -1.03 5.08 6.07
C LEU A 180 -0.53 5.44 4.68
N PHE A 181 0.00 6.65 4.53
CA PHE A 181 0.51 7.16 3.26
C PHE A 181 1.83 6.51 2.86
N SER A 182 1.84 5.96 1.67
CA SER A 182 2.90 5.05 1.20
C SER A 182 4.27 5.67 0.99
N MET A 183 4.34 6.98 0.76
CA MET A 183 5.58 7.70 0.47
C MET A 183 6.16 8.41 1.69
N GLU A 184 5.33 9.12 2.44
CA GLU A 184 5.72 9.90 3.61
C GLU A 184 5.77 9.07 4.90
N GLY A 185 5.03 7.96 4.97
CA GLY A 185 4.97 7.09 6.16
C GLY A 185 4.22 7.70 7.34
N ASP A 186 3.41 8.71 7.11
CA ASP A 186 2.52 9.33 8.08
C ASP A 186 1.11 8.73 8.05
N LEU A 187 0.27 9.12 8.99
CA LEU A 187 -1.08 8.60 9.17
C LEU A 187 -2.13 9.67 8.93
N ALA A 188 -3.27 9.27 8.37
CA ALA A 188 -4.46 10.11 8.34
C ALA A 188 -4.98 10.36 9.76
N PRO A 189 -5.44 11.58 10.10
CA PRO A 189 -5.99 11.92 11.40
C PRO A 189 -7.45 11.42 11.54
N LEU A 190 -7.64 10.10 11.53
CA LEU A 190 -8.96 9.45 11.46
C LEU A 190 -9.97 9.91 12.54
N PRO A 191 -9.60 10.18 13.82
CA PRO A 191 -10.57 10.66 14.80
C PRO A 191 -11.23 11.99 14.41
N GLU A 192 -10.46 12.91 13.83
CA GLU A 192 -10.95 14.19 13.36
C GLU A 192 -11.80 14.02 12.09
N MET A 193 -11.34 13.17 11.15
CA MET A 193 -12.07 12.85 9.93
C MET A 193 -13.43 12.21 10.22
N VAL A 194 -13.49 11.25 11.15
CA VAL A 194 -14.76 10.64 11.60
C VAL A 194 -15.71 11.70 12.15
N SER A 195 -15.19 12.65 12.94
CA SER A 195 -16.00 13.72 13.50
C SER A 195 -16.59 14.62 12.40
N LEU A 196 -15.78 14.99 11.41
CA LEU A 196 -16.22 15.79 10.27
C LEU A 196 -17.21 15.02 9.38
N CYS A 197 -16.94 13.77 9.06
CA CYS A 197 -17.86 12.93 8.29
C CYS A 197 -19.23 12.83 8.95
N LYS A 198 -19.28 12.60 10.26
CA LYS A 198 -20.54 12.59 11.02
C LYS A 198 -21.26 13.94 10.99
N GLN A 199 -20.52 15.04 11.15
CA GLN A 199 -21.09 16.41 11.13
C GLN A 199 -21.76 16.73 9.77
N TYR A 200 -21.15 16.32 8.67
CA TYR A 200 -21.64 16.61 7.32
C TYR A 200 -22.43 15.47 6.67
N GLY A 201 -22.68 14.37 7.37
CA GLY A 201 -23.43 13.20 6.86
C GLY A 201 -22.70 12.44 5.76
N ALA A 202 -21.37 12.54 5.69
CA ALA A 202 -20.52 11.80 4.78
C ALA A 202 -20.19 10.40 5.31
N ARG A 203 -19.87 9.48 4.40
CA ARG A 203 -19.31 8.15 4.71
C ARG A 203 -17.80 8.17 4.56
N LEU A 204 -17.09 7.35 5.36
CA LEU A 204 -15.62 7.29 5.37
C LEU A 204 -15.13 5.91 4.95
N MET A 205 -14.33 5.88 3.89
CA MET A 205 -13.55 4.71 3.44
C MET A 205 -12.07 4.96 3.73
N VAL A 206 -11.42 4.00 4.39
CA VAL A 206 -9.98 4.04 4.68
C VAL A 206 -9.26 2.96 3.87
N ASP A 207 -8.25 3.37 3.11
CA ASP A 207 -7.32 2.47 2.44
C ASP A 207 -6.15 2.13 3.39
N ASP A 208 -6.25 0.98 4.02
CA ASP A 208 -5.25 0.45 4.95
C ASP A 208 -4.27 -0.53 4.28
N ALA A 209 -4.02 -0.37 2.97
CA ALA A 209 -3.11 -1.23 2.22
C ALA A 209 -1.70 -1.34 2.84
N HIS A 210 -1.21 -0.28 3.46
CA HIS A 210 0.07 -0.26 4.19
C HIS A 210 -0.07 -0.50 5.69
N ALA A 211 -1.27 -0.44 6.25
CA ALA A 211 -1.49 -0.46 7.69
C ALA A 211 -1.94 -1.82 8.22
N VAL A 212 -2.75 -2.59 7.48
CA VAL A 212 -3.12 -3.95 7.88
C VAL A 212 -1.88 -4.84 7.94
N GLY A 213 -1.70 -5.53 9.06
CA GLY A 213 -0.48 -6.27 9.41
C GLY A 213 0.62 -5.41 10.05
N VAL A 214 0.44 -4.08 10.20
CA VAL A 214 1.44 -3.15 10.76
C VAL A 214 0.88 -2.35 11.93
N MET A 215 -0.25 -1.66 11.75
CA MET A 215 -0.84 -0.75 12.74
C MET A 215 -1.98 -1.41 13.50
N GLY A 216 -2.31 -0.89 14.69
CA GLY A 216 -3.46 -1.32 15.48
C GLY A 216 -3.46 -2.82 15.83
N GLY A 217 -2.29 -3.37 16.17
CA GLY A 217 -2.14 -4.81 16.39
C GLY A 217 -2.35 -5.65 15.12
N GLY A 218 -2.11 -5.04 13.95
CA GLY A 218 -2.28 -5.66 12.63
C GLY A 218 -3.67 -5.48 12.01
N ARG A 219 -4.59 -4.79 12.70
CA ARG A 219 -5.97 -4.58 12.25
C ARG A 219 -6.15 -3.32 11.39
N GLY A 220 -5.12 -2.47 11.29
CA GLY A 220 -5.12 -1.24 10.51
C GLY A 220 -5.21 0.03 11.33
N THR A 221 -5.33 1.18 10.63
CA THR A 221 -5.32 2.51 11.25
C THR A 221 -6.58 2.82 12.04
N ALA A 222 -7.75 2.36 11.58
CA ALA A 222 -9.00 2.52 12.32
C ALA A 222 -8.91 1.88 13.73
N ALA A 223 -8.33 0.69 13.83
CA ALA A 223 -8.07 0.01 15.10
C ALA A 223 -6.97 0.71 15.92
N HIS A 224 -5.94 1.25 15.25
CA HIS A 224 -4.88 2.02 15.93
C HIS A 224 -5.43 3.24 16.66
N PHE A 225 -6.38 3.94 16.07
CA PHE A 225 -7.03 5.10 16.68
C PHE A 225 -8.27 4.77 17.53
N GLY A 226 -8.70 3.51 17.56
CA GLY A 226 -9.89 3.09 18.30
C GLY A 226 -11.21 3.58 17.70
N VAL A 227 -11.26 3.79 16.38
CA VAL A 227 -12.42 4.31 15.64
C VAL A 227 -12.98 3.30 14.62
N THR A 228 -12.73 2.01 14.82
CA THR A 228 -13.14 0.96 13.87
C THR A 228 -14.64 0.98 13.58
N ASP A 229 -15.48 1.21 14.60
CA ASP A 229 -16.94 1.19 14.46
C ASP A 229 -17.46 2.44 13.72
N GLU A 230 -16.67 3.50 13.66
CA GLU A 230 -17.05 4.76 13.02
C GLU A 230 -16.54 4.91 11.57
N VAL A 231 -15.59 4.09 11.15
CA VAL A 231 -15.15 4.00 9.74
C VAL A 231 -16.12 3.09 9.01
N ASP A 232 -16.72 3.54 7.91
CA ASP A 232 -17.73 2.75 7.18
C ASP A 232 -17.11 1.61 6.38
N LEU A 233 -15.98 1.86 5.72
CA LEU A 233 -15.31 0.89 4.84
C LEU A 233 -13.82 0.84 5.13
N ILE A 234 -13.27 -0.37 5.24
CA ILE A 234 -11.83 -0.62 5.35
C ILE A 234 -11.39 -1.42 4.13
N MET A 235 -10.48 -0.85 3.36
CA MET A 235 -9.80 -1.51 2.23
C MET A 235 -8.41 -1.95 2.67
N ALA A 236 -7.94 -3.13 2.20
CA ALA A 236 -6.52 -3.47 2.26
C ALA A 236 -6.09 -4.34 1.08
N THR A 237 -4.77 -4.48 0.90
CA THR A 237 -4.17 -5.31 -0.15
C THR A 237 -3.43 -6.50 0.42
N PHE A 238 -3.36 -7.59 -0.36
CA PHE A 238 -2.57 -8.77 0.00
C PHE A 238 -1.12 -8.73 -0.52
N SER A 239 -0.79 -7.72 -1.34
CA SER A 239 0.53 -7.60 -1.96
C SER A 239 1.63 -7.06 -1.04
N LYS A 240 1.34 -6.88 0.25
CA LYS A 240 2.25 -6.33 1.26
C LYS A 240 2.38 -7.29 2.45
N SER A 241 1.81 -6.97 3.62
CA SER A 241 1.91 -7.80 4.82
C SER A 241 1.42 -9.24 4.66
N PHE A 242 0.44 -9.47 3.79
CA PHE A 242 -0.08 -10.82 3.50
C PHE A 242 0.78 -11.63 2.51
N ALA A 243 1.84 -11.06 1.96
CA ALA A 243 2.81 -11.74 1.10
C ALA A 243 2.23 -12.49 -0.11
N SER A 244 1.14 -11.97 -0.71
CA SER A 244 0.42 -12.61 -1.82
C SER A 244 0.00 -11.58 -2.88
N LEU A 245 -1.05 -11.84 -3.60
CA LEU A 245 -1.71 -10.95 -4.55
C LEU A 245 -3.20 -10.91 -4.25
N GLY A 246 -3.82 -9.73 -4.44
CA GLY A 246 -5.24 -9.51 -4.19
C GLY A 246 -5.46 -8.34 -3.23
N GLY A 247 -6.68 -8.23 -2.73
CA GLY A 247 -7.09 -7.26 -1.74
C GLY A 247 -8.53 -7.47 -1.33
N PHE A 248 -9.01 -6.70 -0.36
CA PHE A 248 -10.39 -6.80 0.10
C PHE A 248 -10.94 -5.43 0.50
N ILE A 249 -12.26 -5.35 0.51
CA ILE A 249 -13.04 -4.30 1.16
C ILE A 249 -13.88 -4.95 2.25
N ALA A 250 -13.99 -4.30 3.41
CA ALA A 250 -14.81 -4.73 4.52
C ALA A 250 -15.70 -3.59 5.03
N GLY A 251 -16.90 -3.91 5.49
CA GLY A 251 -17.89 -2.95 5.96
C GLY A 251 -19.19 -3.65 6.39
N ASP A 252 -20.30 -2.90 6.40
CA ASP A 252 -21.64 -3.44 6.67
C ASP A 252 -22.05 -4.43 5.57
N ASP A 253 -22.76 -5.48 5.93
CA ASP A 253 -23.15 -6.57 5.00
C ASP A 253 -23.93 -6.07 3.79
N ASP A 254 -24.91 -5.21 3.98
CA ASP A 254 -25.70 -4.63 2.87
C ASP A 254 -24.82 -3.86 1.88
N VAL A 255 -23.81 -3.13 2.35
CA VAL A 255 -22.89 -2.34 1.50
C VAL A 255 -21.97 -3.29 0.73
N ILE A 256 -21.41 -4.29 1.40
CA ILE A 256 -20.54 -5.29 0.78
C ILE A 256 -21.32 -6.12 -0.25
N HIS A 257 -22.56 -6.51 0.07
CA HIS A 257 -23.46 -7.19 -0.87
C HIS A 257 -23.75 -6.34 -2.12
N TYR A 258 -23.98 -5.04 -1.94
CA TYR A 258 -24.18 -4.12 -3.07
C TYR A 258 -22.92 -4.03 -3.95
N VAL A 259 -21.74 -3.83 -3.35
CA VAL A 259 -20.45 -3.78 -4.07
C VAL A 259 -20.21 -5.08 -4.84
N LYS A 260 -20.47 -6.24 -4.23
CA LYS A 260 -20.35 -7.57 -4.86
C LYS A 260 -21.10 -7.69 -6.19
N HIS A 261 -22.24 -7.02 -6.33
CA HIS A 261 -23.10 -7.10 -7.53
C HIS A 261 -22.93 -5.94 -8.50
N HIS A 262 -22.17 -4.89 -8.14
CA HIS A 262 -22.01 -3.68 -8.95
C HIS A 262 -20.56 -3.38 -9.32
N ALA A 263 -19.57 -3.90 -8.58
CA ALA A 263 -18.15 -3.66 -8.84
C ALA A 263 -17.69 -4.32 -10.15
N ARG A 264 -17.55 -3.52 -11.20
CA ARG A 264 -17.16 -4.01 -12.54
C ARG A 264 -15.76 -4.66 -12.53
N SER A 265 -14.84 -4.15 -11.74
CA SER A 265 -13.49 -4.70 -11.60
C SER A 265 -13.48 -6.10 -10.96
N LEU A 266 -14.51 -6.46 -10.19
CA LEU A 266 -14.72 -7.82 -9.68
C LEU A 266 -15.44 -8.72 -10.71
N ILE A 267 -16.55 -8.23 -11.25
CA ILE A 267 -17.45 -9.02 -12.10
C ILE A 267 -16.78 -9.41 -13.42
N PHE A 268 -16.02 -8.51 -14.02
CA PHE A 268 -15.39 -8.66 -15.33
C PHE A 268 -13.89 -8.99 -15.26
N SER A 269 -13.41 -9.48 -14.11
CA SER A 269 -12.03 -9.92 -13.92
C SER A 269 -11.97 -11.37 -13.45
N ALA A 270 -10.88 -12.07 -13.78
CA ALA A 270 -10.62 -13.38 -13.23
C ALA A 270 -10.43 -13.31 -11.70
N SER A 271 -10.90 -14.33 -11.00
CA SER A 271 -10.76 -14.41 -9.55
C SER A 271 -9.30 -14.68 -9.14
N MET A 272 -9.02 -14.39 -7.90
CA MET A 272 -7.72 -14.67 -7.28
C MET A 272 -7.41 -16.17 -7.36
N PRO A 273 -6.18 -16.58 -7.79
CA PRO A 273 -5.82 -18.00 -7.89
C PRO A 273 -5.87 -18.72 -6.54
N PRO A 274 -6.12 -20.05 -6.54
CA PRO A 274 -6.19 -20.83 -5.30
C PRO A 274 -4.93 -20.71 -4.44
N SER A 275 -3.75 -20.75 -5.05
CA SER A 275 -2.47 -20.62 -4.34
C SER A 275 -2.33 -19.29 -3.60
N ASN A 276 -2.76 -18.20 -4.23
CA ASN A 276 -2.72 -16.89 -3.61
C ASN A 276 -3.74 -16.78 -2.47
N THR A 277 -4.95 -17.32 -2.64
CA THR A 277 -5.99 -17.34 -1.60
C THR A 277 -5.54 -18.12 -0.36
N ALA A 278 -4.97 -19.31 -0.57
CA ALA A 278 -4.44 -20.14 0.51
C ALA A 278 -3.23 -19.48 1.21
N ALA A 279 -2.37 -18.81 0.46
CA ALA A 279 -1.26 -18.03 1.04
C ALA A 279 -1.75 -16.93 1.96
N VAL A 280 -2.82 -16.19 1.60
CA VAL A 280 -3.41 -15.14 2.43
C VAL A 280 -4.03 -15.72 3.71
N LEU A 281 -4.79 -16.81 3.61
CA LEU A 281 -5.34 -17.52 4.78
C LEU A 281 -4.22 -17.94 5.75
N ALA A 282 -3.15 -18.53 5.23
CA ALA A 282 -2.00 -18.92 6.05
C ALA A 282 -1.27 -17.71 6.64
N ALA A 283 -1.11 -16.63 5.89
CA ALA A 283 -0.51 -15.38 6.38
C ALA A 283 -1.34 -14.76 7.51
N LEU A 284 -2.67 -14.73 7.39
CA LEU A 284 -3.56 -14.25 8.43
C LEU A 284 -3.45 -15.12 9.70
N GLN A 285 -3.34 -16.45 9.53
CA GLN A 285 -3.12 -17.34 10.67
C GLN A 285 -1.78 -17.08 11.35
N VAL A 286 -0.70 -16.84 10.58
CA VAL A 286 0.61 -16.45 11.15
C VAL A 286 0.51 -15.13 11.90
N MET A 287 -0.23 -14.14 11.42
CA MET A 287 -0.44 -12.87 12.14
C MET A 287 -1.10 -13.08 13.50
N ARG A 288 -2.08 -14.03 13.58
CA ARG A 288 -2.74 -14.39 14.83
C ARG A 288 -1.81 -15.14 15.81
N ASP A 289 -1.02 -16.08 15.30
CA ASP A 289 -0.16 -16.95 16.09
C ASP A 289 1.17 -16.27 16.50
N GLU A 290 1.67 -15.34 15.69
CA GLU A 290 2.95 -14.68 15.87
C GLU A 290 2.81 -13.13 15.96
N PRO A 291 1.98 -12.57 16.89
CA PRO A 291 1.75 -11.12 16.97
C PRO A 291 3.04 -10.31 17.21
N LYS A 292 4.07 -10.95 17.77
CA LYS A 292 5.40 -10.34 17.96
C LYS A 292 6.06 -9.89 16.65
N ARG A 293 5.64 -10.41 15.49
CA ARG A 293 6.13 -9.90 14.19
C ARG A 293 5.66 -8.46 13.95
N ILE A 294 4.42 -8.17 14.33
CA ILE A 294 3.84 -6.83 14.21
C ILE A 294 4.57 -5.86 15.15
N ASP A 295 4.84 -6.28 16.38
CA ASP A 295 5.64 -5.47 17.32
C ASP A 295 7.07 -5.24 16.78
N ARG A 296 7.70 -6.29 16.24
CA ARG A 296 9.07 -6.23 15.73
C ARG A 296 9.21 -5.27 14.54
N VAL A 297 8.30 -5.28 13.56
CA VAL A 297 8.40 -4.36 12.42
C VAL A 297 8.27 -2.90 12.86
N ASN A 298 7.41 -2.61 13.84
CA ASN A 298 7.28 -1.27 14.40
C ASN A 298 8.53 -0.84 15.19
N GLN A 299 9.10 -1.73 16.02
CA GLN A 299 10.37 -1.48 16.72
C GLN A 299 11.52 -1.21 15.74
N ILE A 300 11.58 -1.96 14.63
CA ILE A 300 12.57 -1.71 13.56
C ILE A 300 12.33 -0.34 12.94
N GLY A 301 11.08 0.02 12.64
CA GLY A 301 10.74 1.35 12.12
C GLY A 301 11.22 2.47 13.04
N GLU A 302 10.94 2.39 14.34
CA GLU A 302 11.42 3.35 15.35
C GLU A 302 12.95 3.43 15.40
N ARG A 303 13.62 2.27 15.44
CA ARG A 303 15.09 2.20 15.46
C ARG A 303 15.73 2.86 14.24
N MET A 304 15.25 2.52 13.05
CA MET A 304 15.81 3.02 11.80
C MET A 304 15.55 4.52 11.62
N ARG A 305 14.36 4.99 11.95
CA ARG A 305 14.03 6.43 11.92
C ARG A 305 14.93 7.21 12.88
N ALA A 306 15.07 6.75 14.12
CA ALA A 306 15.98 7.38 15.09
C ALA A 306 17.43 7.34 14.62
N GLY A 307 17.88 6.23 14.01
CA GLY A 307 19.22 6.08 13.44
C GLY A 307 19.49 7.09 12.32
N PHE A 308 18.58 7.22 11.35
CA PHE A 308 18.70 8.20 10.27
C PHE A 308 18.71 9.63 10.78
N GLN A 309 17.83 9.97 11.71
CA GLN A 309 17.78 11.32 12.33
C GLN A 309 19.08 11.62 13.08
N ALA A 310 19.65 10.66 13.81
CA ALA A 310 20.91 10.82 14.51
C ALA A 310 22.10 11.04 13.56
N LEU A 311 22.04 10.48 12.34
CA LEU A 311 23.02 10.71 11.28
C LEU A 311 22.82 12.06 10.57
N GLY A 312 21.70 12.74 10.74
CA GLY A 312 21.38 14.03 10.12
C GLY A 312 20.48 13.98 8.90
N PHE A 313 19.90 12.81 8.57
CA PHE A 313 18.93 12.71 7.46
C PHE A 313 17.55 13.27 7.85
N ASP A 314 16.90 13.91 6.88
CA ASP A 314 15.50 14.32 6.98
C ASP A 314 14.57 13.13 6.67
N THR A 315 13.81 12.70 7.68
CA THR A 315 12.85 11.59 7.59
C THR A 315 11.40 12.05 7.50
N GLY A 316 11.17 13.32 7.24
CA GLY A 316 9.82 13.90 7.18
C GLY A 316 9.00 13.67 8.45
N ASN A 317 7.71 13.43 8.28
CA ASN A 317 6.75 13.21 9.37
C ASN A 317 6.48 11.71 9.61
N SER A 318 7.31 10.82 9.11
CA SER A 318 7.08 9.38 9.25
C SER A 318 6.99 8.95 10.72
N VAL A 319 5.99 8.13 11.01
CA VAL A 319 5.76 7.50 12.32
C VAL A 319 5.62 5.97 12.21
N THR A 320 5.86 5.41 11.04
CA THR A 320 5.64 4.00 10.68
C THR A 320 6.94 3.33 10.20
N PRO A 321 6.94 2.03 9.88
CA PRO A 321 8.10 1.36 9.27
C PRO A 321 8.42 1.80 7.83
N VAL A 322 7.64 2.69 7.23
CA VAL A 322 7.95 3.37 5.97
C VAL A 322 8.66 4.67 6.32
N ILE A 323 9.92 4.81 5.91
CA ILE A 323 10.75 5.96 6.29
C ILE A 323 11.30 6.60 5.02
N PRO A 324 10.83 7.81 4.66
CA PRO A 324 11.44 8.59 3.59
C PRO A 324 12.79 9.15 4.03
N ILE A 325 13.71 9.26 3.11
CA ILE A 325 14.93 10.04 3.24
C ILE A 325 14.84 11.15 2.22
N ILE A 326 14.48 12.34 2.67
CA ILE A 326 14.21 13.49 1.80
C ILE A 326 15.52 14.08 1.32
N ILE A 327 15.67 14.23 0.00
CA ILE A 327 16.88 14.75 -0.63
C ILE A 327 16.58 16.10 -1.31
N GLY A 328 15.39 16.23 -1.94
CA GLY A 328 14.90 17.47 -2.50
C GLY A 328 15.53 17.90 -3.82
N ASP A 329 16.19 16.99 -4.52
CA ASP A 329 16.76 17.20 -5.84
C ASP A 329 16.73 15.89 -6.64
N GLU A 330 16.18 15.92 -7.86
CA GLU A 330 15.92 14.74 -8.66
C GLU A 330 17.21 13.96 -8.99
N MET A 331 18.21 14.63 -9.57
CA MET A 331 19.45 13.96 -9.98
C MET A 331 20.27 13.49 -8.79
N LYS A 332 20.30 14.29 -7.73
CA LYS A 332 20.96 13.89 -6.47
C LYS A 332 20.31 12.67 -5.86
N THR A 333 18.97 12.57 -5.91
CA THR A 333 18.21 11.39 -5.45
C THR A 333 18.57 10.14 -6.25
N VAL A 334 18.63 10.26 -7.60
CA VAL A 334 18.99 9.15 -8.48
C VAL A 334 20.43 8.70 -8.24
N PHE A 335 21.39 9.62 -8.14
CA PHE A 335 22.79 9.26 -7.88
C PHE A 335 23.01 8.69 -6.48
N THR A 336 22.28 9.19 -5.48
CA THR A 336 22.32 8.61 -4.13
C THR A 336 21.76 7.20 -4.12
N TRP A 337 20.62 6.97 -4.81
CA TRP A 337 20.09 5.64 -5.02
C TRP A 337 21.13 4.70 -5.64
N LYS A 338 21.79 5.15 -6.72
CA LYS A 338 22.81 4.34 -7.41
C LYS A 338 23.98 3.98 -6.49
N ALA A 339 24.48 4.94 -5.71
CA ALA A 339 25.55 4.71 -4.75
C ALA A 339 25.16 3.71 -3.65
N LEU A 340 23.94 3.81 -3.11
CA LEU A 340 23.38 2.85 -2.15
C LEU A 340 23.22 1.45 -2.77
N PHE A 341 22.72 1.38 -3.98
CA PHE A 341 22.55 0.12 -4.71
C PHE A 341 23.89 -0.58 -4.93
N ASP A 342 24.91 0.17 -5.38
CA ASP A 342 26.27 -0.36 -5.58
C ASP A 342 26.96 -0.77 -4.26
N ALA A 343 26.58 -0.10 -3.15
CA ALA A 343 27.05 -0.44 -1.82
C ALA A 343 26.30 -1.61 -1.16
N GLY A 344 25.25 -2.15 -1.81
CA GLY A 344 24.53 -3.33 -1.35
C GLY A 344 23.21 -3.07 -0.62
N VAL A 345 22.58 -1.89 -0.81
CA VAL A 345 21.28 -1.57 -0.23
C VAL A 345 20.26 -1.23 -1.33
N PHE A 346 19.16 -1.97 -1.38
CA PHE A 346 18.05 -1.69 -2.28
C PHE A 346 17.03 -0.77 -1.62
N VAL A 347 16.80 0.40 -2.19
CA VAL A 347 15.76 1.37 -1.82
C VAL A 347 15.02 1.85 -3.06
N ASN A 348 13.88 2.50 -2.91
CA ASN A 348 13.11 3.03 -4.03
C ASN A 348 13.27 4.56 -4.11
N PRO A 349 13.84 5.10 -5.19
CA PRO A 349 13.80 6.53 -5.43
C PRO A 349 12.39 6.96 -5.84
N VAL A 350 11.91 8.04 -5.26
CA VAL A 350 10.62 8.64 -5.55
C VAL A 350 10.85 10.06 -6.05
N LEU A 351 10.49 10.29 -7.30
CA LEU A 351 10.75 11.50 -8.04
C LEU A 351 9.43 12.24 -8.36
N SER A 352 9.52 13.49 -8.77
CA SER A 352 8.38 14.20 -9.33
C SER A 352 7.87 13.46 -10.60
N PRO A 353 6.55 13.33 -10.82
CA PRO A 353 5.43 13.94 -10.10
C PRO A 353 4.85 13.10 -8.94
N ALA A 354 5.46 11.97 -8.57
CA ALA A 354 4.96 11.13 -7.46
C ALA A 354 5.11 11.82 -6.10
N VAL A 355 6.05 12.77 -5.98
CA VAL A 355 6.17 13.73 -4.90
C VAL A 355 6.32 15.13 -5.50
N PRO A 356 6.01 16.21 -4.77
CA PRO A 356 6.26 17.58 -5.25
C PRO A 356 7.74 17.82 -5.55
N SER A 357 8.04 18.62 -6.59
CA SER A 357 9.42 19.06 -6.86
C SER A 357 10.01 19.76 -5.63
N GLY A 358 11.25 19.41 -5.29
CA GLY A 358 11.92 19.82 -4.07
C GLY A 358 11.65 18.90 -2.87
N ARG A 359 10.92 17.81 -3.08
CA ARG A 359 10.60 16.78 -2.07
C ARG A 359 10.99 15.38 -2.51
N GLU A 360 11.82 15.25 -3.56
CA GLU A 360 12.32 13.96 -4.03
C GLU A 360 13.02 13.24 -2.89
N LEU A 361 12.78 11.92 -2.80
CA LEU A 361 13.21 11.13 -1.66
C LEU A 361 13.64 9.71 -2.03
N LEU A 362 14.35 9.08 -1.13
CA LEU A 362 14.54 7.63 -1.13
C LEU A 362 13.55 7.03 -0.13
N ARG A 363 12.65 6.19 -0.61
CA ARG A 363 11.71 5.49 0.25
C ARG A 363 12.35 4.22 0.78
N THR A 364 12.48 4.12 2.10
CA THR A 364 12.88 2.89 2.79
C THR A 364 11.70 2.25 3.49
N SER A 365 11.70 0.93 3.55
CA SER A 365 10.73 0.14 4.31
C SER A 365 11.36 -1.13 4.84
N TYR A 366 10.90 -1.59 5.98
CA TYR A 366 11.55 -2.66 6.73
C TYR A 366 10.61 -3.84 6.95
N MET A 367 11.22 -5.02 7.14
CA MET A 367 10.53 -6.28 7.43
C MET A 367 10.83 -6.72 8.86
N ALA A 368 9.87 -7.38 9.50
CA ALA A 368 10.04 -7.96 10.82
C ALA A 368 11.20 -8.98 10.90
N THR A 369 11.62 -9.50 9.75
CA THR A 369 12.69 -10.49 9.60
C THR A 369 14.08 -9.88 9.38
N HIS A 370 14.22 -8.56 9.25
CA HIS A 370 15.54 -7.94 9.24
C HIS A 370 16.30 -8.20 10.55
N THR A 371 17.52 -8.66 10.43
CA THR A 371 18.40 -8.85 11.60
C THR A 371 18.97 -7.51 12.07
N ASP A 372 19.41 -7.47 13.33
CA ASP A 372 20.01 -6.25 13.88
C ASP A 372 21.32 -5.89 13.16
N GLU A 373 22.07 -6.90 12.72
CA GLU A 373 23.31 -6.73 11.94
C GLU A 373 23.01 -6.11 10.56
N GLN A 374 21.95 -6.55 9.87
CA GLN A 374 21.54 -5.96 8.60
C GLN A 374 21.11 -4.49 8.77
N LEU A 375 20.40 -4.16 9.85
CA LEU A 375 19.98 -2.79 10.14
C LEU A 375 21.18 -1.87 10.44
N ASP A 376 22.19 -2.37 11.17
CA ASP A 376 23.43 -1.64 11.43
C ASP A 376 24.25 -1.45 10.14
N GLU A 377 24.32 -2.48 9.29
CA GLU A 377 24.96 -2.41 7.96
C GLU A 377 24.30 -1.33 7.10
N VAL A 378 22.97 -1.29 7.05
CA VAL A 378 22.21 -0.27 6.31
C VAL A 378 22.54 1.14 6.81
N LEU A 379 22.50 1.39 8.12
CA LEU A 379 22.81 2.71 8.67
C LEU A 379 24.26 3.12 8.37
N SER A 380 25.21 2.20 8.45
CA SER A 380 26.61 2.46 8.12
C SER A 380 26.81 2.82 6.64
N ILE A 381 26.13 2.12 5.73
CA ILE A 381 26.17 2.40 4.28
C ILE A 381 25.54 3.77 3.99
N PHE A 382 24.38 4.05 4.59
CA PHE A 382 23.73 5.36 4.44
C PHE A 382 24.59 6.50 4.96
N GLU A 383 25.27 6.33 6.09
CA GLU A 383 26.21 7.33 6.62
C GLU A 383 27.34 7.62 5.63
N ALA A 384 27.98 6.57 5.10
CA ALA A 384 29.08 6.72 4.16
C ALA A 384 28.63 7.42 2.87
N VAL A 385 27.54 6.94 2.26
CA VAL A 385 26.98 7.51 1.03
C VAL A 385 26.43 8.91 1.26
N GLY A 386 25.75 9.15 2.40
CA GLY A 386 25.21 10.47 2.75
C GLY A 386 26.29 11.55 2.86
N LYS A 387 27.44 11.22 3.44
CA LYS A 387 28.62 12.11 3.49
C LYS A 387 29.23 12.33 2.12
N GLU A 388 29.43 11.26 1.34
CA GLU A 388 29.97 11.34 -0.02
C GLU A 388 29.12 12.22 -0.94
N MET A 389 27.81 12.06 -0.84
CA MET A 389 26.84 12.83 -1.65
C MET A 389 26.54 14.22 -1.09
N GLY A 390 27.10 14.58 0.08
CA GLY A 390 26.86 15.86 0.73
C GLY A 390 25.40 16.07 1.12
N ILE A 391 24.74 15.04 1.64
CA ILE A 391 23.39 15.08 2.19
C ILE A 391 23.44 15.38 3.70
N ILE A 392 24.42 14.78 4.39
CA ILE A 392 24.68 14.95 5.82
C ILE A 392 26.12 15.38 6.06
#